data_01dd1b832a14dce0a5a0d13c52fdfc67
#
_entry.id   01dd1b832a14dce0a5a0d13c52fdfc67
#
_cell.length_a   1.000
_cell.length_b   1.000
_cell.length_c   1.000
_cell.angle_alpha   90.00
_cell.angle_beta   90.00
_cell.angle_gamma   90.00
#
_symmetry.space_group_name_H-M   'P 1'
#
loop_
_entity.id
_entity.type
_entity.pdbx_description
1 polymer ?
#
loop_
_entity_poly.entity_id
_entity_poly.type
_entity_poly.pdbx_seq_one_letter_code
_entity_poly.pdbx_strand_id
1 'polypeptide(L)'
;ASINAAPRLTALIIVFLAPFVEEVLFRGLVFGCLKEKSRVAAYVISCVLFAFMHVWTFALSSWDWSYLILMLQYLVPGLVFAWAFDHSGTLWTSILLHATVNALALWAIVG
;
A
#
# COMPACT_ATOMS: atom_id res chain seq x y z
N ALA A 1 6.41 -2.81 17.47
CA ALA A 1 5.52 -3.10 18.60
C ALA A 1 4.34 -3.94 18.14
N SER A 2 3.92 -4.86 18.97
CA SER A 2 2.75 -5.67 18.69
C SER A 2 1.46 -4.92 19.03
N ILE A 3 0.34 -5.36 18.47
CA ILE A 3 -0.97 -4.82 18.80
C ILE A 3 -1.25 -4.94 20.31
N ASN A 4 -0.82 -6.05 20.91
CA ASN A 4 -1.05 -6.31 22.33
C ASN A 4 -0.25 -5.38 23.25
N ALA A 5 0.93 -4.90 22.81
CA ALA A 5 1.76 -4.03 23.63
C ALA A 5 1.26 -2.58 23.67
N ALA A 6 0.73 -2.07 22.56
CA ALA A 6 0.22 -0.70 22.47
C ALA A 6 -0.93 -0.63 21.44
N PRO A 7 -2.11 -1.18 21.77
CA PRO A 7 -3.17 -1.38 20.77
C PRO A 7 -3.67 -0.10 20.12
N ARG A 8 -3.86 0.96 20.89
CA ARG A 8 -4.35 2.23 20.33
C ARG A 8 -3.33 2.90 19.43
N LEU A 9 -2.07 2.95 19.87
CA LEU A 9 -0.99 3.54 19.09
C LEU A 9 -0.75 2.74 17.82
N THR A 10 -0.69 1.41 17.93
CA THR A 10 -0.50 0.52 16.80
C THR A 10 -1.63 0.68 15.78
N ALA A 11 -2.88 0.76 16.24
CA ALA A 11 -4.03 0.95 15.35
C ALA A 11 -3.95 2.30 14.61
N LEU A 12 -3.57 3.38 15.28
CA LEU A 12 -3.40 4.69 14.64
C LEU A 12 -2.33 4.65 13.56
N ILE A 13 -1.21 3.98 13.82
CA ILE A 13 -0.13 3.85 12.86
C ILE A 13 -0.58 3.04 11.65
N ILE A 14 -1.22 1.89 11.86
CA ILE A 14 -1.65 0.99 10.78
C ILE A 14 -2.74 1.64 9.93
N VAL A 15 -3.72 2.31 10.57
CA VAL A 15 -4.89 2.83 9.86
C VAL A 15 -4.62 4.17 9.20
N PHE A 16 -3.84 5.06 9.83
CA PHE A 16 -3.67 6.42 9.33
C PHE A 16 -2.25 6.76 8.91
N LEU A 17 -1.27 6.54 9.76
CA LEU A 17 0.09 6.99 9.50
C LEU A 17 0.74 6.22 8.36
N ALA A 18 0.71 4.91 8.41
CA ALA A 18 1.33 4.08 7.37
C ALA A 18 0.69 4.30 6.00
N PRO A 19 -0.64 4.27 5.85
CA PRO A 19 -1.27 4.60 4.56
C PRO A 19 -0.93 6.00 4.06
N PHE A 20 -0.88 6.99 4.96
CA PHE A 20 -0.53 8.35 4.57
C PHE A 20 0.87 8.40 3.94
N VAL A 21 1.87 7.85 4.64
CA VAL A 21 3.26 7.83 4.17
C VAL A 21 3.39 7.03 2.88
N GLU A 22 2.76 5.87 2.81
CA GLU A 22 2.85 5.00 1.64
C GLU A 22 2.21 5.65 0.41
N GLU A 23 1.04 6.28 0.55
CA GLU A 23 0.38 6.92 -0.59
C GLU A 23 1.14 8.16 -1.05
N VAL A 24 1.69 8.95 -0.14
CA VAL A 24 2.55 10.08 -0.51
C VAL A 24 3.75 9.61 -1.31
N LEU A 25 4.39 8.51 -0.87
CA LEU A 25 5.57 7.98 -1.56
C LEU A 25 5.22 7.36 -2.91
N PHE A 26 4.27 6.41 -2.95
CA PHE A 26 4.02 5.63 -4.16
C PHE A 26 3.14 6.35 -5.17
N ARG A 27 2.14 7.11 -4.73
CA ARG A 27 1.24 7.82 -5.65
C ARG A 27 1.67 9.26 -5.84
N GLY A 28 2.05 9.95 -4.77
CA GLY A 28 2.49 11.33 -4.90
C GLY A 28 3.81 11.45 -5.63
N LEU A 29 4.82 10.68 -5.24
CA LEU A 29 6.16 10.79 -5.79
C LEU A 29 6.36 9.86 -6.99
N VAL A 30 6.26 8.54 -6.81
CA VAL A 30 6.58 7.58 -7.87
C VAL A 30 5.60 7.69 -9.02
N PHE A 31 4.31 7.51 -8.77
CA PHE A 31 3.29 7.60 -9.81
C PHE A 31 3.25 9.01 -10.42
N GLY A 32 3.26 10.03 -9.58
CA GLY A 32 3.18 11.42 -10.03
C GLY A 32 4.32 11.82 -10.95
N CYS A 33 5.54 11.36 -10.68
CA CYS A 33 6.68 11.65 -11.54
C CYS A 33 6.64 10.86 -12.85
N LEU A 34 6.15 9.64 -12.84
CA LEU A 34 6.18 8.76 -14.00
C LEU A 34 5.03 9.01 -14.96
N LYS A 35 3.86 9.45 -14.48
CA LYS A 35 2.66 9.59 -15.34
C LYS A 35 2.83 10.62 -16.44
N GLU A 36 3.69 11.60 -16.24
CA GLU A 36 3.98 12.62 -17.26
C GLU A 36 4.71 12.04 -18.46
N LYS A 37 5.50 11.00 -18.24
CA LYS A 37 6.25 10.32 -19.30
C LYS A 37 5.48 9.14 -19.88
N SER A 38 4.88 8.31 -19.00
CA SER A 38 4.10 7.16 -19.41
C SER A 38 3.15 6.77 -18.28
N ARG A 39 1.85 6.81 -18.57
CA ARG A 39 0.84 6.40 -17.59
C ARG A 39 0.93 4.90 -17.30
N VAL A 40 1.20 4.09 -18.29
CA VAL A 40 1.38 2.64 -18.11
C VAL A 40 2.56 2.36 -17.18
N ALA A 41 3.71 3.03 -17.41
CA ALA A 41 4.87 2.87 -16.54
C ALA A 41 4.56 3.32 -15.11
N ALA A 42 3.80 4.40 -14.94
CA ALA A 42 3.39 4.87 -13.63
C ALA A 42 2.60 3.81 -12.86
N TYR A 43 1.60 3.21 -13.50
CA TYR A 43 0.82 2.13 -12.89
C TYR A 43 1.68 0.91 -12.56
N VAL A 44 2.43 0.42 -13.53
CA VAL A 44 3.23 -0.81 -13.36
C VAL A 44 4.28 -0.62 -12.27
N ILE A 45 5.09 0.42 -12.36
CA ILE A 45 6.22 0.62 -11.44
C ILE A 45 5.73 0.92 -10.04
N SER A 46 4.75 1.80 -9.86
CA SER A 46 4.23 2.13 -8.53
C SER A 46 3.58 0.92 -7.87
N CYS A 47 2.82 0.12 -8.63
CA CYS A 47 2.18 -1.08 -8.09
C CYS A 47 3.18 -2.17 -7.72
N VAL A 48 4.20 -2.39 -8.56
CA VAL A 48 5.24 -3.39 -8.29
C VAL A 48 6.07 -2.99 -7.08
N LEU A 49 6.48 -1.73 -6.98
CA LEU A 49 7.22 -1.25 -5.82
C LEU A 49 6.39 -1.32 -4.54
N PHE A 50 5.12 -0.98 -4.61
CA PHE A 50 4.20 -1.10 -3.48
C PHE A 50 4.09 -2.54 -2.99
N ALA A 51 3.87 -3.48 -3.91
CA ALA A 51 3.78 -4.90 -3.58
C ALA A 51 5.10 -5.44 -3.04
N PHE A 52 6.21 -5.08 -3.66
CA PHE A 52 7.54 -5.53 -3.24
C PHE A 52 7.85 -5.03 -1.82
N MET A 53 7.54 -3.77 -1.52
CA MET A 53 7.78 -3.23 -0.18
C MET A 53 7.07 -4.03 0.90
N HIS A 54 5.88 -4.54 0.60
CA HIS A 54 5.10 -5.30 1.57
C HIS A 54 5.60 -6.73 1.78
N VAL A 55 6.38 -7.29 0.85
CA VAL A 55 6.83 -8.69 0.93
C VAL A 55 8.34 -8.85 1.03
N TRP A 56 9.13 -7.77 0.90
CA TRP A 56 10.59 -7.89 0.81
C TRP A 56 11.22 -8.49 2.06
N THR A 57 10.66 -8.22 3.24
CA THR A 57 11.17 -8.81 4.50
C THR A 57 11.06 -10.33 4.49
N PHE A 58 9.98 -10.86 3.94
CA PHE A 58 9.79 -12.30 3.81
C PHE A 58 10.71 -12.87 2.73
N ALA A 59 10.86 -12.17 1.62
CA ALA A 59 11.74 -12.60 0.53
C ALA A 59 13.20 -12.68 0.97
N LEU A 60 13.64 -11.81 1.86
CA LEU A 60 14.99 -11.84 2.38
C LEU A 60 15.22 -12.98 3.37
N SER A 61 14.18 -13.39 4.10
CA SER A 61 14.30 -14.44 5.12
C SER A 61 14.25 -15.85 4.54
N SER A 62 13.64 -16.03 3.37
CA SER A 62 13.45 -17.34 2.76
C SER A 62 13.14 -17.19 1.28
N TRP A 63 13.80 -17.99 0.42
CA TRP A 63 13.52 -18.03 -1.01
C TRP A 63 12.40 -19.04 -1.27
N ASP A 64 11.15 -18.57 -1.23
CA ASP A 64 9.99 -19.41 -1.44
C ASP A 64 9.10 -18.75 -2.50
N TRP A 65 8.65 -19.55 -3.47
CA TRP A 65 7.76 -19.08 -4.52
C TRP A 65 6.41 -18.56 -4.02
N SER A 66 6.00 -18.92 -2.80
CA SER A 66 4.78 -18.39 -2.19
C SER A 66 4.80 -16.87 -2.04
N TYR A 67 5.97 -16.24 -2.02
CA TYR A 67 6.07 -14.77 -1.97
C TYR A 67 5.55 -14.10 -3.24
N LEU A 68 5.62 -14.78 -4.37
CA LEU A 68 5.00 -14.27 -5.60
C LEU A 68 3.48 -14.19 -5.46
N ILE A 69 2.88 -15.16 -4.77
CA ILE A 69 1.45 -15.15 -4.48
C ILE A 69 1.10 -13.98 -3.55
N LEU A 70 1.93 -13.73 -2.53
CA LEU A 70 1.76 -12.58 -1.64
C LEU A 70 1.87 -11.26 -2.40
N MET A 71 2.82 -11.16 -3.33
CA MET A 71 2.93 -9.95 -4.17
C MET A 71 1.65 -9.72 -4.98
N LEU A 72 1.07 -10.77 -5.53
CA LEU A 72 -0.19 -10.63 -6.28
C LEU A 72 -1.32 -10.06 -5.43
N GLN A 73 -1.38 -10.44 -4.15
CA GLN A 73 -2.38 -9.90 -3.21
C GLN A 73 -2.20 -8.40 -2.98
N TYR A 74 -0.98 -7.90 -3.03
CA TYR A 74 -0.71 -6.47 -2.85
C TYR A 74 -0.78 -5.69 -4.16
N LEU A 75 -0.62 -6.35 -5.31
CA LEU A 75 -0.75 -5.70 -6.61
C LEU A 75 -2.17 -5.19 -6.85
N VAL A 76 -3.18 -5.96 -6.46
CA VAL A 76 -4.58 -5.58 -6.65
C VAL A 76 -4.92 -4.29 -5.88
N PRO A 77 -4.72 -4.19 -4.56
CA PRO A 77 -4.98 -2.93 -3.87
C PRO A 77 -4.06 -1.80 -4.34
N GLY A 78 -2.80 -2.09 -4.68
CA GLY A 78 -1.91 -1.09 -5.25
C GLY A 78 -2.46 -0.48 -6.53
N LEU A 79 -3.01 -1.30 -7.42
CA LEU A 79 -3.64 -0.85 -8.64
C LEU A 79 -4.88 0.00 -8.36
N VAL A 80 -5.72 -0.41 -7.43
CA VAL A 80 -6.92 0.33 -7.04
C VAL A 80 -6.57 1.70 -6.48
N PHE A 81 -5.57 1.78 -5.61
CA PHE A 81 -5.14 3.05 -5.02
C PHE A 81 -4.54 3.99 -6.07
N ALA A 82 -3.75 3.46 -6.99
CA ALA A 82 -3.21 4.24 -8.11
C ALA A 82 -4.32 4.76 -9.01
N TRP A 83 -5.30 3.93 -9.32
CA TRP A 83 -6.47 4.33 -10.11
C TRP A 83 -7.27 5.42 -9.41
N ALA A 84 -7.50 5.29 -8.11
CA ALA A 84 -8.22 6.30 -7.32
C ALA A 84 -7.49 7.64 -7.34
N PHE A 85 -6.17 7.63 -7.17
CA PHE A 85 -5.36 8.85 -7.26
C PHE A 85 -5.42 9.46 -8.64
N ASP A 86 -5.22 8.65 -9.68
CA ASP A 86 -5.16 9.12 -11.07
C ASP A 86 -6.48 9.77 -11.52
N HIS A 87 -7.61 9.16 -11.16
CA HIS A 87 -8.93 9.63 -11.59
C HIS A 87 -9.48 10.76 -10.73
N SER A 88 -9.17 10.79 -9.44
CA SER A 88 -9.65 11.85 -8.55
C SER A 88 -8.79 13.12 -8.60
N GLY A 89 -7.52 12.97 -8.97
CA GLY A 89 -6.56 14.07 -8.99
C GLY A 89 -6.06 14.50 -7.62
N THR A 90 -6.37 13.75 -6.55
CA THR A 90 -5.94 14.09 -5.20
C THR A 90 -5.45 12.85 -4.45
N LEU A 91 -4.38 13.04 -3.66
CA LEU A 91 -3.85 11.99 -2.78
C LEU A 91 -4.85 11.59 -1.68
N TRP A 92 -5.73 12.49 -1.27
CA TRP A 92 -6.68 12.19 -0.19
C TRP A 92 -7.60 11.02 -0.52
N THR A 93 -7.98 10.88 -1.79
CA THR A 93 -8.83 9.75 -2.21
C THR A 93 -8.11 8.41 -1.99
N SER A 94 -6.86 8.29 -2.41
CA SER A 94 -6.09 7.07 -2.21
C SER A 94 -5.73 6.85 -0.74
N ILE A 95 -5.40 7.91 0.00
CA ILE A 95 -5.11 7.83 1.44
C ILE A 95 -6.34 7.32 2.22
N LEU A 96 -7.51 7.89 1.97
CA LEU A 96 -8.73 7.48 2.66
C LEU A 96 -9.15 6.06 2.28
N LEU A 97 -9.01 5.70 1.02
CA LEU A 97 -9.31 4.34 0.57
C LEU A 97 -8.36 3.33 1.20
N HIS A 98 -7.07 3.63 1.22
CA HIS A 98 -6.06 2.78 1.83
C HIS A 98 -6.29 2.65 3.35
N ALA A 99 -6.59 3.76 4.03
CA ALA A 99 -6.91 3.75 5.45
C ALA A 99 -8.14 2.90 5.75
N THR A 100 -9.16 2.98 4.90
CA THR A 100 -10.38 2.17 5.04
C THR A 100 -10.09 0.68 4.90
N VAL A 101 -9.30 0.30 3.89
CA VAL A 101 -8.90 -1.09 3.69
C VAL A 101 -8.13 -1.61 4.90
N ASN A 102 -7.17 -0.82 5.42
CA ASN A 102 -6.39 -1.21 6.59
C ASN A 102 -7.26 -1.30 7.85
N ALA A 103 -8.22 -0.40 8.03
CA ALA A 103 -9.14 -0.44 9.15
C ALA A 103 -10.02 -1.70 9.12
N LEU A 104 -10.53 -2.06 7.95
CA LEU A 104 -11.33 -3.28 7.79
C LEU A 104 -10.50 -4.54 8.04
N ALA A 105 -9.26 -4.56 7.53
CA ALA A 105 -8.35 -5.68 7.75
C ALA A 105 -8.01 -5.84 9.24
N LEU A 106 -7.72 -4.74 9.92
CA LEU A 106 -7.43 -4.75 11.35
C LEU A 106 -8.66 -5.20 12.16
N TRP A 107 -9.84 -4.71 11.82
CA TRP A 107 -11.08 -5.11 12.48
C TRP A 107 -11.35 -6.60 12.30
N ALA A 108 -11.07 -7.16 11.13
CA ALA A 108 -11.23 -8.59 10.87
C ALA A 108 -10.28 -9.44 11.73
N ILE A 109 -9.11 -8.90 12.09
CA ILE A 109 -8.14 -9.60 12.94
C ILE A 109 -8.53 -9.54 14.42
N VAL A 110 -8.93 -8.37 14.91
CA VAL A 110 -9.13 -8.12 16.35
C VAL A 110 -10.60 -8.07 16.77
N GLY A 111 -11.49 -7.87 15.84
CA GLY A 111 -12.91 -7.85 16.07
C GLY A 111 -13.53 -9.20 15.91
#